data_48a8fb62670c47461661fb5178331bcf
#
_entry.id   48a8fb62670c47461661fb5178331bcf
#
_cell.length_a   1.000
_cell.length_b   1.000
_cell.length_c   1.000
_cell.angle_alpha   90.00
_cell.angle_beta   90.00
_cell.angle_gamma   90.00
#
_symmetry.space_group_name_H-M   'P 1'
#
loop_
_entity.id
_entity.type
_entity.pdbx_description
1 polymer ?
#
loop_
_entity_poly.entity_id
_entity_poly.type
_entity_poly.pdbx_seq_one_letter_code
_entity_poly.pdbx_strand_id
1 'polypeptide(L)'
;MKKTNKTTMSLIKKKFYQKNHVIIYGKHSCLSAIKNKQREKSLLLTNENNYSFWTREISQRGLPLKVLTLNQKELDEISNYNPHQNIILFAKPLKRISMKDYLTKANDKTMQKLVLLDQITDPQNIGSIIRSAFAFNFDAVGLLKNNSPSELSSLIKASSGEIEKITLIELKNLVNDIKLLQENGYFVYGLTNEGKKNINKIFNTDQKFALVVGSEGKGLRKLTTKTVDDTIHIPINNQCNSINASNAAAIAFYQLSK
;
A
#
# COMPACT_ATOMS: atom_id res chain seq x y z
N MET A 1 -16.15 -29.17 -22.25
CA MET A 1 -16.57 -28.13 -21.29
C MET A 1 -16.87 -28.76 -19.94
N LYS A 2 -16.01 -28.63 -18.94
CA LYS A 2 -16.34 -29.05 -17.58
C LYS A 2 -17.14 -27.92 -16.94
N LYS A 3 -18.47 -28.09 -16.80
CA LYS A 3 -19.31 -27.22 -15.98
C LYS A 3 -18.70 -27.21 -14.57
N THR A 4 -18.26 -26.05 -14.12
CA THR A 4 -17.81 -25.88 -12.75
C THR A 4 -19.02 -26.09 -11.85
N ASN A 5 -19.07 -27.23 -11.15
CA ASN A 5 -20.19 -27.59 -10.29
C ASN A 5 -20.30 -26.59 -9.12
N LYS A 6 -21.52 -26.36 -8.61
CA LYS A 6 -21.78 -25.61 -7.35
C LYS A 6 -20.81 -26.01 -6.21
N THR A 7 -20.40 -27.27 -6.23
CA THR A 7 -19.39 -27.86 -5.32
C THR A 7 -18.01 -27.19 -5.45
N THR A 8 -17.55 -26.86 -6.68
CA THR A 8 -16.24 -26.22 -6.89
C THR A 8 -16.24 -24.79 -6.35
N MET A 9 -17.32 -24.03 -6.56
CA MET A 9 -17.47 -22.67 -6.03
C MET A 9 -17.47 -22.65 -4.50
N SER A 10 -18.22 -23.57 -3.88
CA SER A 10 -18.25 -23.74 -2.42
C SER A 10 -16.86 -24.08 -1.87
N LEU A 11 -16.12 -24.96 -2.53
CA LEU A 11 -14.76 -25.35 -2.15
C LEU A 11 -13.78 -24.18 -2.27
N ILE A 12 -13.85 -23.38 -3.34
CA ILE A 12 -13.01 -22.17 -3.51
C ILE A 12 -13.30 -21.20 -2.38
N LYS A 13 -14.56 -20.87 -2.13
CA LYS A 13 -14.96 -19.96 -1.04
C LYS A 13 -14.45 -20.49 0.30
N LYS A 14 -14.74 -21.73 0.64
CA LYS A 14 -14.30 -22.35 1.92
C LYS A 14 -12.76 -22.37 2.06
N LYS A 15 -12.03 -22.67 1.00
CA LYS A 15 -10.56 -22.80 1.04
C LYS A 15 -9.84 -21.47 1.14
N PHE A 16 -10.30 -20.43 0.43
CA PHE A 16 -9.53 -19.20 0.24
C PHE A 16 -10.08 -18.02 1.05
N TYR A 17 -11.38 -17.95 1.33
CA TYR A 17 -11.94 -16.91 2.20
C TYR A 17 -11.62 -17.14 3.69
N GLN A 18 -11.50 -18.41 4.13
CA GLN A 18 -11.27 -18.76 5.53
C GLN A 18 -9.78 -18.89 5.93
N LYS A 19 -8.83 -18.89 4.98
CA LYS A 19 -7.41 -19.22 5.22
C LYS A 19 -6.45 -18.05 5.05
N ASN A 20 -6.74 -16.90 5.65
CA ASN A 20 -5.82 -15.76 5.61
C ASN A 20 -5.27 -15.48 4.21
N HIS A 21 -6.16 -15.41 3.22
CA HIS A 21 -5.83 -14.98 1.87
C HIS A 21 -6.42 -13.60 1.61
N VAL A 22 -5.75 -12.84 0.77
CA VAL A 22 -6.28 -11.63 0.17
C VAL A 22 -6.78 -11.92 -1.23
N ILE A 23 -7.82 -11.23 -1.64
CA ILE A 23 -8.38 -11.31 -2.98
C ILE A 23 -7.90 -10.10 -3.76
N ILE A 24 -7.16 -10.35 -4.82
CA ILE A 24 -6.65 -9.33 -5.72
C ILE A 24 -7.45 -9.41 -7.01
N TYR A 25 -8.04 -8.31 -7.44
CA TYR A 25 -8.74 -8.23 -8.71
C TYR A 25 -8.38 -6.96 -9.50
N GLY A 26 -8.61 -7.05 -10.80
CA GLY A 26 -8.17 -6.06 -11.78
C GLY A 26 -6.80 -6.39 -12.39
N LYS A 27 -6.70 -6.16 -13.70
CA LYS A 27 -5.57 -6.61 -14.53
C LYS A 27 -4.21 -6.11 -14.00
N HIS A 28 -4.11 -4.83 -13.67
CA HIS A 28 -2.86 -4.23 -13.19
C HIS A 28 -2.42 -4.80 -11.84
N SER A 29 -3.33 -4.87 -10.87
CA SER A 29 -3.04 -5.40 -9.53
C SER A 29 -2.63 -6.88 -9.59
N CYS A 30 -3.35 -7.71 -10.35
CA CYS A 30 -3.01 -9.12 -10.51
C CYS A 30 -1.65 -9.29 -11.21
N LEU A 31 -1.36 -8.50 -12.24
CA LEU A 31 -0.08 -8.57 -12.95
C LEU A 31 1.09 -8.14 -12.05
N SER A 32 0.94 -7.08 -11.24
CA SER A 32 1.92 -6.66 -10.25
C SER A 32 2.18 -7.77 -9.21
N ALA A 33 1.12 -8.36 -8.67
CA ALA A 33 1.25 -9.47 -7.72
C ALA A 33 1.91 -10.72 -8.33
N ILE A 34 1.62 -11.04 -9.59
CA ILE A 34 2.27 -12.15 -10.31
C ILE A 34 3.77 -11.88 -10.49
N LYS A 35 4.15 -10.64 -10.81
CA LYS A 35 5.55 -10.23 -10.97
C LYS A 35 6.34 -10.19 -9.66
N ASN A 36 5.68 -9.96 -8.53
CA ASN A 36 6.33 -9.93 -7.23
C ASN A 36 6.74 -11.35 -6.80
N LYS A 37 8.04 -11.64 -6.81
CA LYS A 37 8.58 -12.95 -6.42
C LYS A 37 8.34 -13.29 -4.93
N GLN A 38 8.20 -12.28 -4.09
CA GLN A 38 7.98 -12.46 -2.65
C GLN A 38 6.50 -12.72 -2.28
N ARG A 39 5.57 -12.44 -3.22
CA ARG A 39 4.14 -12.69 -3.02
C ARG A 39 3.84 -14.19 -3.18
N GLU A 40 3.35 -14.83 -2.14
CA GLU A 40 2.84 -16.20 -2.21
C GLU A 40 1.46 -16.20 -2.88
N LYS A 41 1.39 -16.80 -4.08
CA LYS A 41 0.17 -16.88 -4.90
C LYS A 41 -0.42 -18.26 -4.79
N SER A 42 -1.75 -18.37 -4.70
CA SER A 42 -2.43 -19.62 -4.40
C SER A 42 -3.32 -20.14 -5.55
N LEU A 43 -4.08 -19.26 -6.19
CA LEU A 43 -5.00 -19.62 -7.27
C LEU A 43 -5.34 -18.38 -8.09
N LEU A 44 -5.38 -18.54 -9.42
CA LEU A 44 -5.84 -17.52 -10.34
C LEU A 44 -7.12 -17.99 -11.03
N LEU A 45 -8.14 -17.13 -11.03
CA LEU A 45 -9.40 -17.35 -11.71
C LEU A 45 -9.55 -16.32 -12.83
N THR A 46 -9.98 -16.76 -14.01
CA THR A 46 -10.19 -15.90 -15.16
C THR A 46 -11.31 -16.45 -16.06
N ASN A 47 -11.73 -15.69 -17.06
CA ASN A 47 -12.61 -16.20 -18.10
C ASN A 47 -11.82 -16.89 -19.22
N GLU A 48 -12.52 -17.60 -20.10
CA GLU A 48 -11.89 -18.32 -21.22
C GLU A 48 -11.12 -17.38 -22.16
N ASN A 49 -11.64 -16.18 -22.43
CA ASN A 49 -11.01 -15.21 -23.33
C ASN A 49 -9.62 -14.74 -22.85
N ASN A 50 -9.41 -14.69 -21.55
CA ASN A 50 -8.15 -14.23 -20.95
C ASN A 50 -7.25 -15.39 -20.51
N TYR A 51 -7.70 -16.64 -20.61
CA TYR A 51 -6.96 -17.81 -20.11
C TYR A 51 -5.56 -17.94 -20.72
N SER A 52 -5.45 -17.85 -22.04
CA SER A 52 -4.17 -17.96 -22.76
C SER A 52 -3.17 -16.85 -22.39
N PHE A 53 -3.67 -15.63 -22.18
CA PHE A 53 -2.82 -14.53 -21.71
C PHE A 53 -2.22 -14.84 -20.32
N TRP A 54 -3.05 -15.22 -19.36
CA TRP A 54 -2.60 -15.44 -18.00
C TRP A 54 -1.73 -16.67 -17.82
N THR A 55 -2.02 -17.75 -18.52
CA THR A 55 -1.19 -18.97 -18.53
C THR A 55 0.19 -18.68 -19.12
N ARG A 56 0.30 -17.89 -20.18
CA ARG A 56 1.57 -17.46 -20.75
C ARG A 56 2.36 -16.60 -19.75
N GLU A 57 1.72 -15.60 -19.12
CA GLU A 57 2.37 -14.73 -18.12
C GLU A 57 2.92 -15.54 -16.93
N ILE A 58 2.21 -16.58 -16.50
CA ILE A 58 2.62 -17.46 -15.40
C ILE A 58 3.74 -18.38 -15.83
N SER A 59 3.64 -19.03 -17.00
CA SER A 59 4.64 -19.96 -17.52
C SER A 59 5.98 -19.29 -17.79
N GLN A 60 5.98 -18.09 -18.39
CA GLN A 60 7.19 -17.30 -18.62
C GLN A 60 7.98 -16.98 -17.36
N ARG A 61 7.32 -17.03 -16.19
CA ARG A 61 7.95 -16.78 -14.87
C ARG A 61 8.23 -18.05 -14.08
N GLY A 62 7.94 -19.21 -14.63
CA GLY A 62 8.13 -20.49 -13.96
C GLY A 62 7.31 -20.63 -12.67
N LEU A 63 6.14 -19.96 -12.58
CA LEU A 63 5.35 -19.96 -11.34
C LEU A 63 4.45 -21.21 -11.27
N PRO A 64 4.45 -21.96 -10.15
CA PRO A 64 3.56 -23.09 -9.93
C PRO A 64 2.15 -22.63 -9.52
N LEU A 65 1.54 -21.76 -10.33
CA LEU A 65 0.24 -21.17 -10.04
C LEU A 65 -0.86 -21.80 -10.89
N LYS A 66 -1.85 -22.41 -10.24
CA LYS A 66 -3.00 -22.99 -10.92
C LYS A 66 -3.92 -21.88 -11.46
N VAL A 67 -4.34 -22.05 -12.73
CA VAL A 67 -5.33 -21.17 -13.38
C VAL A 67 -6.60 -21.97 -13.59
N LEU A 68 -7.75 -21.40 -13.26
CA LEU A 68 -9.06 -21.98 -13.52
C LEU A 68 -9.92 -20.99 -14.33
N THR A 69 -10.68 -21.50 -15.26
CA THR A 69 -11.68 -20.71 -16.01
C THR A 69 -13.03 -20.77 -15.32
N LEU A 70 -13.66 -19.62 -15.21
CA LEU A 70 -15.00 -19.43 -14.69
C LEU A 70 -15.79 -18.53 -15.65
N ASN A 71 -17.12 -18.68 -15.65
CA ASN A 71 -17.98 -17.74 -16.37
C ASN A 71 -18.12 -16.41 -15.60
N GLN A 72 -18.71 -15.40 -16.27
CA GLN A 72 -18.87 -14.06 -15.70
C GLN A 72 -19.62 -14.09 -14.37
N LYS A 73 -20.75 -14.79 -14.30
CA LYS A 73 -21.57 -14.89 -13.10
C LYS A 73 -20.83 -15.48 -11.91
N GLU A 74 -20.02 -16.52 -12.15
CA GLU A 74 -19.18 -17.15 -11.10
C GLU A 74 -18.08 -16.20 -10.61
N LEU A 75 -17.47 -15.42 -11.52
CA LEU A 75 -16.47 -14.41 -11.15
C LEU A 75 -17.11 -13.27 -10.35
N ASP A 76 -18.30 -12.78 -10.75
CA ASP A 76 -19.06 -11.76 -10.03
C ASP A 76 -19.39 -12.22 -8.59
N GLU A 77 -19.84 -13.47 -8.43
CA GLU A 77 -20.14 -14.05 -7.12
C GLU A 77 -18.89 -14.20 -6.24
N ILE A 78 -17.72 -14.55 -6.80
CA ILE A 78 -16.47 -14.65 -6.04
C ILE A 78 -15.93 -13.27 -5.68
N SER A 79 -16.07 -12.28 -6.56
CA SER A 79 -15.61 -10.92 -6.25
C SER A 79 -16.57 -10.15 -5.32
N ASN A 80 -17.69 -10.74 -4.90
CA ASN A 80 -18.80 -10.05 -4.28
C ASN A 80 -19.25 -8.83 -5.13
N TYR A 81 -19.38 -9.03 -6.43
CA TYR A 81 -19.76 -8.02 -7.43
C TYR A 81 -18.82 -6.81 -7.50
N ASN A 82 -17.61 -6.93 -6.97
CA ASN A 82 -16.59 -5.90 -7.14
C ASN A 82 -16.04 -5.94 -8.59
N PRO A 83 -15.68 -4.78 -9.17
CA PRO A 83 -15.14 -4.72 -10.53
C PRO A 83 -13.82 -5.49 -10.66
N HIS A 84 -13.85 -6.69 -11.20
CA HIS A 84 -12.72 -7.63 -11.27
C HIS A 84 -12.06 -7.72 -12.65
N GLN A 85 -12.62 -7.12 -13.70
CA GLN A 85 -12.05 -7.16 -15.06
C GLN A 85 -11.75 -8.59 -15.56
N ASN A 86 -12.59 -9.56 -15.21
CA ASN A 86 -12.47 -10.99 -15.53
C ASN A 86 -11.20 -11.65 -15.02
N ILE A 87 -10.62 -11.16 -13.91
CA ILE A 87 -9.45 -11.72 -13.25
C ILE A 87 -9.54 -11.58 -11.73
N ILE A 88 -9.26 -12.68 -11.03
CA ILE A 88 -9.19 -12.75 -9.57
C ILE A 88 -7.99 -13.60 -9.19
N LEU A 89 -7.12 -13.09 -8.33
CA LEU A 89 -5.99 -13.82 -7.78
C LEU A 89 -6.14 -13.95 -6.26
N PHE A 90 -6.06 -15.16 -5.76
CA PHE A 90 -5.91 -15.43 -4.33
C PHE A 90 -4.43 -15.50 -3.98
N ALA A 91 -4.01 -14.71 -2.99
CA ALA A 91 -2.63 -14.65 -2.53
C ALA A 91 -2.58 -14.53 -1.01
N LYS A 92 -1.44 -14.83 -0.39
CA LYS A 92 -1.21 -14.50 1.01
C LYS A 92 -0.99 -12.99 1.17
N PRO A 93 -1.32 -12.38 2.32
CA PRO A 93 -0.98 -10.99 2.60
C PRO A 93 0.52 -10.74 2.43
N LEU A 94 0.88 -9.52 2.02
CA LEU A 94 2.28 -9.08 2.01
C LEU A 94 2.86 -9.07 3.42
N LYS A 95 4.10 -9.51 3.54
CA LYS A 95 4.82 -9.40 4.81
C LYS A 95 5.17 -7.94 5.07
N ARG A 96 4.81 -7.45 6.25
CA ARG A 96 5.31 -6.18 6.77
C ARG A 96 6.54 -6.48 7.63
N ILE A 97 7.59 -5.70 7.47
CA ILE A 97 8.81 -5.81 8.31
C ILE A 97 8.75 -4.80 9.45
N SER A 98 9.49 -5.04 10.53
CA SER A 98 9.61 -4.03 11.60
C SER A 98 10.48 -2.86 11.16
N MET A 99 10.34 -1.71 11.84
CA MET A 99 11.22 -0.55 11.60
C MET A 99 12.69 -0.92 11.80
N LYS A 100 12.99 -1.69 12.84
CA LYS A 100 14.35 -2.18 13.11
C LYS A 100 14.91 -3.02 11.96
N ASP A 101 14.12 -3.97 11.43
CA ASP A 101 14.55 -4.80 10.30
C ASP A 101 14.73 -3.97 9.03
N TYR A 102 13.89 -2.94 8.83
CA TYR A 102 14.05 -2.00 7.72
C TYR A 102 15.39 -1.28 7.81
N LEU A 103 15.67 -0.67 8.94
CA LEU A 103 16.92 0.08 9.16
C LEU A 103 18.17 -0.77 9.00
N THR A 104 18.14 -2.01 9.50
CA THR A 104 19.25 -2.96 9.33
C THR A 104 19.54 -3.26 7.86
N LYS A 105 18.49 -3.40 7.03
CA LYS A 105 18.64 -3.69 5.59
C LYS A 105 19.00 -2.46 4.76
N ALA A 106 18.66 -1.30 5.24
CA ALA A 106 18.76 -0.04 4.51
C ALA A 106 20.09 0.71 4.74
N ASN A 107 20.99 0.15 5.56
CA ASN A 107 22.19 0.84 6.10
C ASN A 107 23.15 1.42 5.04
N ASP A 108 23.12 0.89 3.80
CA ASP A 108 24.09 1.28 2.76
C ASP A 108 23.60 2.41 1.83
N LYS A 109 22.35 2.86 1.97
CA LYS A 109 21.82 3.93 1.13
C LYS A 109 21.98 5.29 1.77
N THR A 110 22.63 6.21 1.06
CA THR A 110 22.83 7.61 1.52
C THR A 110 21.54 8.42 1.56
N MET A 111 20.61 8.15 0.66
CA MET A 111 19.32 8.84 0.55
C MET A 111 18.18 7.85 0.71
N GLN A 112 17.26 8.12 1.63
CA GLN A 112 16.10 7.27 1.89
C GLN A 112 14.89 8.12 2.26
N LYS A 113 13.75 7.81 1.66
CA LYS A 113 12.50 8.54 1.82
C LYS A 113 11.42 7.60 2.35
N LEU A 114 10.88 7.91 3.52
CA LEU A 114 9.81 7.14 4.14
C LEU A 114 8.55 7.97 4.32
N VAL A 115 7.39 7.31 4.30
CA VAL A 115 6.16 7.90 4.80
C VAL A 115 5.58 7.05 5.92
N LEU A 116 5.17 7.67 7.01
CA LEU A 116 4.55 7.03 8.17
C LEU A 116 3.11 7.52 8.31
N LEU A 117 2.16 6.61 8.44
CA LEU A 117 0.73 6.95 8.50
C LEU A 117 0.23 6.96 9.95
N ASP A 118 -0.18 8.13 10.43
CA ASP A 118 -0.73 8.32 11.78
C ASP A 118 -2.25 8.23 11.77
N GLN A 119 -2.80 7.07 12.14
CA GLN A 119 -4.25 6.80 12.24
C GLN A 119 -5.05 7.00 10.93
N ILE A 120 -4.45 6.78 9.80
CA ILE A 120 -5.18 6.67 8.52
C ILE A 120 -5.76 5.27 8.44
N THR A 121 -7.09 5.17 8.45
CA THR A 121 -7.83 3.88 8.50
C THR A 121 -8.54 3.54 7.20
N ASP A 122 -8.83 4.54 6.36
CA ASP A 122 -9.48 4.32 5.08
C ASP A 122 -8.55 3.62 4.09
N PRO A 123 -8.92 2.41 3.59
CA PRO A 123 -8.11 1.66 2.63
C PRO A 123 -7.88 2.40 1.30
N GLN A 124 -8.81 3.27 0.89
CA GLN A 124 -8.67 4.05 -0.35
C GLN A 124 -7.57 5.09 -0.19
N ASN A 125 -7.55 5.82 0.92
CA ASN A 125 -6.50 6.79 1.22
C ASN A 125 -5.14 6.11 1.35
N ILE A 126 -5.06 5.00 2.08
CA ILE A 126 -3.80 4.25 2.23
C ILE A 126 -3.29 3.76 0.86
N GLY A 127 -4.16 3.16 0.05
CA GLY A 127 -3.80 2.69 -1.29
C GLY A 127 -3.33 3.82 -2.21
N SER A 128 -4.00 4.97 -2.18
CA SER A 128 -3.62 6.17 -2.95
C SER A 128 -2.29 6.75 -2.49
N ILE A 129 -2.03 6.78 -1.17
CA ILE A 129 -0.75 7.20 -0.60
C ILE A 129 0.38 6.26 -1.04
N ILE A 130 0.18 4.94 -0.97
CA ILE A 130 1.15 3.94 -1.42
C ILE A 130 1.49 4.14 -2.90
N ARG A 131 0.49 4.36 -3.74
CA ARG A 131 0.67 4.62 -5.17
C ARG A 131 1.50 5.87 -5.42
N SER A 132 1.17 6.96 -4.75
CA SER A 132 1.92 8.23 -4.87
C SER A 132 3.33 8.11 -4.30
N ALA A 133 3.50 7.44 -3.16
CA ALA A 133 4.81 7.21 -2.56
C ALA A 133 5.74 6.46 -3.53
N PHE A 134 5.25 5.38 -4.14
CA PHE A 134 6.03 4.66 -5.14
C PHE A 134 6.35 5.53 -6.37
N ALA A 135 5.38 6.33 -6.87
CA ALA A 135 5.56 7.20 -8.03
C ALA A 135 6.62 8.29 -7.79
N PHE A 136 6.80 8.74 -6.55
CA PHE A 136 7.78 9.75 -6.16
C PHE A 136 9.03 9.16 -5.47
N ASN A 137 9.32 7.88 -5.72
CA ASN A 137 10.51 7.18 -5.26
C ASN A 137 10.70 7.18 -3.73
N PHE A 138 9.60 7.02 -2.98
CA PHE A 138 9.68 6.68 -1.56
C PHE A 138 10.01 5.19 -1.41
N ASP A 139 10.91 4.87 -0.48
CA ASP A 139 11.42 3.50 -0.26
C ASP A 139 10.45 2.63 0.54
N ALA A 140 9.72 3.24 1.48
CA ALA A 140 8.84 2.48 2.37
C ALA A 140 7.63 3.28 2.87
N VAL A 141 6.57 2.54 3.23
CA VAL A 141 5.36 3.05 3.87
C VAL A 141 5.16 2.35 5.21
N GLY A 142 5.13 3.12 6.28
CA GLY A 142 4.86 2.66 7.65
C GLY A 142 3.36 2.70 7.97
N LEU A 143 2.81 1.56 8.39
CA LEU A 143 1.40 1.37 8.73
C LEU A 143 1.28 0.91 10.18
N LEU A 144 0.39 1.54 10.96
CA LEU A 144 0.13 1.13 12.34
C LEU A 144 -0.45 -0.30 12.38
N LYS A 145 0.05 -1.14 13.29
CA LYS A 145 -0.39 -2.52 13.45
C LYS A 145 -1.89 -2.63 13.78
N ASN A 146 -2.35 -1.83 14.72
CA ASN A 146 -3.70 -1.98 15.28
C ASN A 146 -4.76 -1.10 14.62
N ASN A 147 -4.36 -0.03 13.93
CA ASN A 147 -5.27 1.00 13.41
C ASN A 147 -5.24 1.11 11.88
N SER A 148 -4.42 0.31 11.21
CA SER A 148 -4.46 0.21 9.75
C SER A 148 -5.22 -1.04 9.34
N PRO A 149 -6.05 -0.98 8.31
CA PRO A 149 -6.73 -2.16 7.82
C PRO A 149 -5.72 -3.24 7.45
N SER A 150 -6.14 -4.48 7.58
CA SER A 150 -5.46 -5.59 6.93
C SER A 150 -5.37 -5.30 5.43
N GLU A 151 -4.53 -6.03 4.72
CA GLU A 151 -4.45 -5.88 3.26
C GLU A 151 -5.79 -6.26 2.63
N LEU A 152 -6.59 -5.25 2.29
CA LEU A 152 -7.91 -5.41 1.67
C LEU A 152 -7.82 -5.26 0.15
N SER A 153 -8.73 -5.91 -0.55
CA SER A 153 -8.85 -5.79 -2.01
C SER A 153 -9.02 -4.33 -2.48
N SER A 154 -9.75 -3.50 -1.69
CA SER A 154 -9.93 -2.07 -1.96
C SER A 154 -8.62 -1.29 -1.89
N LEU A 155 -7.77 -1.58 -0.90
CA LEU A 155 -6.44 -0.98 -0.75
C LEU A 155 -5.53 -1.37 -1.92
N ILE A 156 -5.48 -2.66 -2.27
CA ILE A 156 -4.68 -3.15 -3.40
C ILE A 156 -5.13 -2.49 -4.70
N LYS A 157 -6.44 -2.37 -4.91
CA LYS A 157 -7.01 -1.72 -6.08
C LYS A 157 -6.67 -0.23 -6.13
N ALA A 158 -6.81 0.49 -5.02
CA ALA A 158 -6.49 1.92 -4.93
C ALA A 158 -5.00 2.18 -5.21
N SER A 159 -4.10 1.28 -4.77
CA SER A 159 -2.68 1.35 -5.08
C SER A 159 -2.34 0.98 -6.53
N SER A 160 -3.31 0.53 -7.34
CA SER A 160 -3.10 0.01 -8.71
C SER A 160 -2.04 -1.10 -8.79
N GLY A 161 -1.82 -1.82 -7.68
CA GLY A 161 -0.80 -2.86 -7.54
C GLY A 161 0.60 -2.35 -7.19
N GLU A 162 0.81 -1.05 -6.96
CA GLU A 162 2.11 -0.50 -6.56
C GLU A 162 2.52 -0.93 -5.15
N ILE A 163 1.56 -1.37 -4.32
CA ILE A 163 1.82 -2.01 -3.03
C ILE A 163 2.78 -3.21 -3.13
N GLU A 164 2.84 -3.86 -4.28
CA GLU A 164 3.72 -5.00 -4.54
C GLU A 164 5.19 -4.62 -4.72
N LYS A 165 5.48 -3.33 -4.88
CA LYS A 165 6.79 -2.82 -5.28
C LYS A 165 7.46 -1.96 -4.20
N ILE A 166 6.72 -1.57 -3.17
CA ILE A 166 7.22 -0.72 -2.07
C ILE A 166 7.34 -1.53 -0.78
N THR A 167 8.29 -1.19 0.07
CA THR A 167 8.45 -1.85 1.36
C THR A 167 7.37 -1.42 2.33
N LEU A 168 6.68 -2.38 2.96
CA LEU A 168 5.69 -2.11 4.00
C LEU A 168 6.31 -2.33 5.38
N ILE A 169 6.23 -1.31 6.24
CA ILE A 169 6.73 -1.36 7.62
C ILE A 169 5.55 -1.45 8.59
N GLU A 170 5.60 -2.40 9.53
CA GLU A 170 4.65 -2.49 10.64
C GLU A 170 5.12 -1.60 11.78
N LEU A 171 4.35 -0.55 12.07
CA LEU A 171 4.59 0.36 13.18
C LEU A 171 3.81 -0.13 14.41
N LYS A 172 4.53 -0.55 15.45
CA LYS A 172 3.92 -0.94 16.73
C LYS A 172 3.60 0.28 17.59
N ASN A 173 4.50 1.23 17.61
CA ASN A 173 4.37 2.51 18.30
C ASN A 173 5.03 3.61 17.48
N LEU A 174 4.22 4.46 16.86
CA LEU A 174 4.70 5.49 15.94
C LEU A 174 5.75 6.42 16.58
N VAL A 175 5.55 6.81 17.84
CA VAL A 175 6.48 7.70 18.55
C VAL A 175 7.85 7.04 18.74
N ASN A 176 7.87 5.77 19.13
CA ASN A 176 9.13 5.03 19.29
C ASN A 176 9.79 4.79 17.92
N ASP A 177 9.01 4.52 16.88
CA ASP A 177 9.53 4.33 15.52
C ASP A 177 10.10 5.65 14.96
N ILE A 178 9.50 6.81 15.28
CA ILE A 178 10.04 8.14 14.93
C ILE A 178 11.40 8.36 15.62
N LYS A 179 11.49 8.12 16.93
CA LYS A 179 12.75 8.27 17.67
C LYS A 179 13.84 7.36 17.12
N LEU A 180 13.48 6.11 16.79
CA LEU A 180 14.42 5.18 16.18
C LEU A 180 14.93 5.67 14.81
N LEU A 181 14.08 6.30 13.99
CA LEU A 181 14.51 6.95 12.75
C LEU A 181 15.47 8.10 13.01
N GLN A 182 15.17 8.99 13.96
CA GLN A 182 16.01 10.12 14.35
C GLN A 182 17.40 9.64 14.81
N GLU A 183 17.46 8.61 15.66
CA GLU A 183 18.70 7.96 16.11
C GLU A 183 19.53 7.37 14.94
N ASN A 184 18.89 7.06 13.80
CA ASN A 184 19.53 6.54 12.60
C ASN A 184 19.74 7.60 11.50
N GLY A 185 19.68 8.88 11.87
CA GLY A 185 20.02 10.01 11.01
C GLY A 185 18.92 10.45 10.05
N TYR A 186 17.66 10.07 10.30
CA TYR A 186 16.54 10.59 9.53
C TYR A 186 16.03 11.89 10.13
N PHE A 187 15.76 12.87 9.28
CA PHE A 187 14.98 14.04 9.65
C PHE A 187 13.49 13.74 9.47
N VAL A 188 12.68 13.90 10.50
CA VAL A 188 11.26 13.51 10.48
C VAL A 188 10.38 14.75 10.42
N TYR A 189 9.67 14.89 9.30
CA TYR A 189 8.67 15.94 9.09
C TYR A 189 7.27 15.48 9.48
N GLY A 190 6.50 16.34 10.15
CA GLY A 190 5.06 16.16 10.34
C GLY A 190 4.26 17.02 9.40
N LEU A 191 3.38 16.44 8.58
CA LEU A 191 2.48 17.20 7.70
C LEU A 191 1.23 17.61 8.49
N THR A 192 1.02 18.91 8.67
CA THR A 192 -0.11 19.48 9.42
C THR A 192 -0.64 20.71 8.71
N ASN A 193 -1.87 21.14 9.02
CA ASN A 193 -2.44 22.36 8.45
C ASN A 193 -1.75 23.63 8.99
N GLU A 194 -1.28 23.58 10.25
CA GLU A 194 -0.63 24.68 10.96
C GLU A 194 0.88 24.42 11.14
N GLY A 195 1.51 23.82 10.14
CA GLY A 195 2.94 23.52 10.18
C GLY A 195 3.79 24.79 10.25
N LYS A 196 4.88 24.73 10.99
CA LYS A 196 5.82 25.86 11.19
C LYS A 196 6.44 26.35 9.89
N LYS A 197 6.72 25.42 8.96
CA LYS A 197 7.38 25.74 7.69
C LYS A 197 6.44 25.49 6.51
N ASN A 198 6.44 26.41 5.57
CA ASN A 198 5.79 26.21 4.27
C ASN A 198 6.61 25.18 3.48
N ILE A 199 5.93 24.16 2.96
CA ILE A 199 6.56 23.05 2.22
C ILE A 199 7.35 23.57 0.98
N ASN A 200 6.92 24.66 0.37
CA ASN A 200 7.61 25.28 -0.78
C ASN A 200 8.99 25.85 -0.42
N LYS A 201 9.30 26.01 0.87
CA LYS A 201 10.60 26.49 1.36
C LYS A 201 11.56 25.37 1.76
N ILE A 202 11.16 24.11 1.56
CA ILE A 202 12.00 22.95 1.82
C ILE A 202 12.66 22.58 0.49
N PHE A 203 13.94 22.81 0.42
CA PHE A 203 14.78 22.49 -0.73
C PHE A 203 15.92 21.57 -0.28
N ASN A 204 16.36 20.70 -1.19
CA ASN A 204 17.52 19.80 -1.00
C ASN A 204 17.35 18.81 0.16
N THR A 205 16.61 17.78 -0.11
CA THR A 205 16.56 16.63 0.81
C THR A 205 17.56 15.56 0.39
N ASP A 206 18.85 15.92 0.28
CA ASP A 206 19.93 14.94 0.05
C ASP A 206 20.21 14.06 1.29
N GLN A 207 19.30 14.13 2.26
CA GLN A 207 19.37 13.41 3.53
C GLN A 207 18.27 12.35 3.60
N LYS A 208 18.47 11.42 4.53
CA LYS A 208 17.42 10.49 4.93
C LYS A 208 16.30 11.27 5.61
N PHE A 209 15.08 11.13 5.13
CA PHE A 209 13.94 11.75 5.80
C PHE A 209 12.71 10.84 5.86
N ALA A 210 11.84 11.14 6.82
CA ALA A 210 10.52 10.53 6.91
C ALA A 210 9.45 11.63 6.98
N LEU A 211 8.32 11.41 6.28
CA LEU A 211 7.14 12.26 6.35
C LEU A 211 6.06 11.56 7.14
N VAL A 212 5.54 12.16 8.19
CA VAL A 212 4.39 11.65 8.93
C VAL A 212 3.13 12.33 8.42
N VAL A 213 2.17 11.54 7.96
CA VAL A 213 0.87 11.99 7.45
C VAL A 213 -0.24 11.56 8.40
N GLY A 214 -1.03 12.50 8.88
CA GLY A 214 -2.14 12.25 9.82
C GLY A 214 -3.46 11.93 9.15
N SER A 215 -4.44 11.52 9.96
CA SER A 215 -5.81 11.26 9.52
C SER A 215 -6.56 12.53 9.11
N GLU A 216 -7.58 12.38 8.27
CA GLU A 216 -8.49 13.48 7.91
C GLU A 216 -9.17 14.06 9.15
N GLY A 217 -9.26 15.37 9.20
CA GLY A 217 -9.93 16.12 10.27
C GLY A 217 -9.10 16.23 11.56
N LYS A 218 -8.56 15.14 12.10
CA LYS A 218 -7.78 15.18 13.35
C LYS A 218 -6.30 15.47 13.14
N GLY A 219 -5.77 15.28 11.93
CA GLY A 219 -4.36 15.47 11.63
C GLY A 219 -3.47 14.50 12.41
N LEU A 220 -2.29 14.97 12.80
CA LEU A 220 -1.34 14.23 13.64
C LEU A 220 -1.76 14.27 15.11
N ARG A 221 -1.53 13.16 15.82
CA ARG A 221 -1.70 13.14 17.28
C ARG A 221 -0.74 14.12 17.97
N LYS A 222 -1.18 14.73 19.07
CA LYS A 222 -0.39 15.70 19.84
C LYS A 222 1.03 15.21 20.19
N LEU A 223 1.16 13.92 20.57
CA LEU A 223 2.46 13.36 20.89
C LEU A 223 3.31 13.15 19.63
N THR A 224 2.72 12.75 18.52
CA THR A 224 3.40 12.66 17.23
C THR A 224 3.95 14.02 16.81
N THR A 225 3.14 15.08 16.86
CA THR A 225 3.53 16.45 16.53
C THR A 225 4.69 16.96 17.41
N LYS A 226 4.75 16.56 18.69
CA LYS A 226 5.84 16.94 19.61
C LYS A 226 7.13 16.14 19.37
N THR A 227 7.05 14.99 18.72
CA THR A 227 8.19 14.07 18.55
C THR A 227 8.92 14.28 17.23
N VAL A 228 8.22 14.72 16.18
CA VAL A 228 8.85 15.03 14.88
C VAL A 228 9.83 16.19 15.00
N ASP A 229 10.84 16.25 14.14
CA ASP A 229 11.87 17.31 14.18
C ASP A 229 11.27 18.66 13.74
N ASP A 230 10.38 18.64 12.77
CA ASP A 230 9.71 19.86 12.32
C ASP A 230 8.32 19.56 11.75
N THR A 231 7.47 20.59 11.68
CA THR A 231 6.16 20.49 11.07
C THR A 231 6.08 21.37 9.81
N ILE A 232 5.49 20.80 8.76
CA ILE A 232 5.34 21.46 7.47
C ILE A 232 3.86 21.56 7.10
N HIS A 233 3.50 22.60 6.34
CA HIS A 233 2.17 22.79 5.82
C HIS A 233 2.18 23.06 4.31
N ILE A 234 1.10 22.63 3.67
CA ILE A 234 0.80 22.98 2.28
C ILE A 234 -0.03 24.25 2.31
N PRO A 235 0.37 25.33 1.62
CA PRO A 235 -0.45 26.52 1.52
C PRO A 235 -1.76 26.21 0.77
N ILE A 236 -2.89 26.39 1.44
CA ILE A 236 -4.23 26.21 0.89
C ILE A 236 -5.05 27.49 1.12
N ASN A 237 -6.20 27.59 0.47
CA ASN A 237 -7.13 28.69 0.70
C ASN A 237 -7.56 28.73 2.17
N ASN A 238 -7.49 29.92 2.79
CA ASN A 238 -7.82 30.13 4.21
C ASN A 238 -9.28 29.77 4.57
N GLN A 239 -10.18 29.70 3.60
CA GLN A 239 -11.56 29.26 3.80
C GLN A 239 -11.70 27.73 3.75
N CYS A 240 -10.64 26.99 3.41
CA CYS A 240 -10.61 25.55 3.37
C CYS A 240 -9.92 25.00 4.62
N ASN A 241 -10.63 24.21 5.40
CA ASN A 241 -10.08 23.66 6.65
C ASN A 241 -8.98 22.63 6.44
N SER A 242 -9.09 21.80 5.39
CA SER A 242 -8.11 20.75 5.06
C SER A 242 -8.37 20.20 3.66
N ILE A 243 -7.39 19.51 3.12
CA ILE A 243 -7.53 18.67 1.92
C ILE A 243 -7.45 17.20 2.32
N ASN A 244 -7.97 16.32 1.45
CA ASN A 244 -7.90 14.89 1.65
C ASN A 244 -6.46 14.42 1.95
N ALA A 245 -6.29 13.48 2.89
CA ALA A 245 -4.96 13.03 3.36
C ALA A 245 -4.09 12.46 2.23
N SER A 246 -4.68 11.74 1.26
CA SER A 246 -3.92 11.19 0.13
C SER A 246 -3.49 12.27 -0.86
N ASN A 247 -4.31 13.31 -1.05
CA ASN A 247 -3.95 14.46 -1.89
C ASN A 247 -2.84 15.28 -1.23
N ALA A 248 -2.95 15.53 0.08
CA ALA A 248 -1.90 16.22 0.85
C ALA A 248 -0.56 15.45 0.77
N ALA A 249 -0.60 14.14 0.95
CA ALA A 249 0.58 13.29 0.82
C ALA A 249 1.19 13.37 -0.58
N ALA A 250 0.40 13.30 -1.65
CA ALA A 250 0.89 13.36 -3.03
C ALA A 250 1.57 14.71 -3.35
N ILE A 251 0.98 15.82 -2.90
CA ILE A 251 1.58 17.16 -3.05
C ILE A 251 2.92 17.22 -2.29
N ALA A 252 2.93 16.72 -1.04
CA ALA A 252 4.14 16.71 -0.23
C ALA A 252 5.23 15.83 -0.86
N PHE A 253 4.89 14.65 -1.36
CA PHE A 253 5.86 13.78 -2.03
C PHE A 253 6.46 14.43 -3.27
N TYR A 254 5.64 15.06 -4.11
CA TYR A 254 6.13 15.78 -5.27
C TYR A 254 7.12 16.88 -4.89
N GLN A 255 6.78 17.69 -3.89
CA GLN A 255 7.64 18.80 -3.46
C GLN A 255 8.95 18.32 -2.82
N LEU A 256 8.88 17.28 -1.96
CA LEU A 256 10.05 16.72 -1.28
C LEU A 256 10.90 15.78 -2.17
N SER A 257 10.50 15.56 -3.40
CA SER A 257 11.23 14.74 -4.39
C SER A 257 11.97 15.56 -5.44
N LYS A 258 11.86 16.88 -5.37
CA LYS A 258 12.64 17.83 -6.17
C LYS A 258 14.01 18.00 -5.58
#